data_8d00b435e246fcab8e28764502b4f14c
#
_entry.id   8d00b435e246fcab8e28764502b4f14c
#
_cell.length_a   1.000
_cell.length_b   1.000
_cell.length_c   1.000
_cell.angle_alpha   90.00
_cell.angle_beta   90.00
_cell.angle_gamma   90.00
#
_symmetry.space_group_name_H-M   'P 1'
#
loop_
_entity.id
_entity.type
_entity.pdbx_description
1 polymer ?
#
loop_
_entity_poly.entity_id
_entity_poly.type
_entity_poly.pdbx_seq_one_letter_code
_entity_poly.pdbx_strand_id
1 'polypeptide(L)'
;NLKQISGGYVSIALSTTGATTLAVSDGASGDANQVAHSVLNFTAALAGNVTVTIPLDVQTFYIILNGTTNDFSVDFKYVSGSGSSVTWASGDRGTKIIYATADDATNPNIVDATSAFVTATSTTTLTNKTLTSPKIGTSILDTNGLQLALLTATDTFLWYFNEVPVNLLGKILP
;
A
#
# COMPACT_ATOMS: atom_id res chain seq x y z
N ASN A 1 -3.01 18.32 -29.76
CA ASN A 1 -3.47 17.11 -29.09
C ASN A 1 -2.89 16.94 -27.71
N LEU A 2 -3.21 17.84 -26.78
CA LEU A 2 -2.74 17.80 -25.39
C LEU A 2 -3.24 16.54 -24.63
N LYS A 3 -4.33 15.94 -25.03
CA LYS A 3 -4.87 14.71 -24.40
C LYS A 3 -3.99 13.47 -24.57
N GLN A 4 -3.09 13.48 -25.54
CA GLN A 4 -2.20 12.35 -25.79
C GLN A 4 -0.82 12.55 -25.17
N ILE A 5 -0.49 13.76 -24.73
CA ILE A 5 0.81 14.09 -24.12
C ILE A 5 0.77 13.92 -22.59
N SER A 6 -0.35 14.21 -21.94
CA SER A 6 -0.60 13.94 -20.53
C SER A 6 -1.48 12.72 -20.41
N GLY A 7 -0.91 11.55 -20.58
CA GLY A 7 -1.63 10.29 -20.65
C GLY A 7 -2.53 10.04 -19.42
N GLY A 8 -3.72 9.54 -19.68
CA GLY A 8 -4.65 9.09 -18.66
C GLY A 8 -4.28 7.70 -18.16
N TYR A 9 -5.06 6.71 -18.54
CA TYR A 9 -4.92 5.31 -18.13
C TYR A 9 -4.30 4.48 -19.24
N VAL A 10 -3.40 3.56 -18.87
CA VAL A 10 -2.91 2.49 -19.75
C VAL A 10 -2.85 1.15 -18.99
N SER A 11 -3.23 0.07 -19.69
CA SER A 11 -3.03 -1.30 -19.19
C SER A 11 -1.75 -1.86 -19.80
N ILE A 12 -0.86 -2.36 -18.95
CA ILE A 12 0.46 -2.85 -19.30
C ILE A 12 0.55 -4.34 -19.00
N ALA A 13 0.70 -5.14 -20.05
CA ALA A 13 0.97 -6.56 -19.90
C ALA A 13 2.43 -6.76 -19.49
N LEU A 14 2.65 -7.22 -18.26
CA LEU A 14 4.00 -7.54 -17.77
C LEU A 14 4.48 -8.89 -18.33
N SER A 15 5.79 -9.08 -18.35
CA SER A 15 6.37 -10.43 -18.45
C SER A 15 5.85 -11.29 -17.29
N THR A 16 5.67 -12.57 -17.52
CA THR A 16 5.21 -13.49 -16.46
C THR A 16 6.28 -13.76 -15.40
N THR A 17 7.55 -13.53 -15.74
CA THR A 17 8.73 -13.62 -14.86
C THR A 17 9.77 -12.57 -15.28
N GLY A 18 10.69 -12.22 -14.39
CA GLY A 18 11.84 -11.37 -14.70
C GLY A 18 11.49 -9.88 -14.76
N ALA A 19 12.00 -9.16 -15.74
CA ALA A 19 11.87 -7.70 -15.83
C ALA A 19 11.04 -7.26 -17.03
N THR A 20 10.26 -6.19 -16.82
CA THR A 20 9.56 -5.42 -17.86
C THR A 20 9.99 -3.96 -17.77
N THR A 21 10.60 -3.42 -18.81
CA THR A 21 10.93 -1.99 -18.87
C THR A 21 9.81 -1.24 -19.56
N LEU A 22 9.28 -0.20 -18.91
CA LEU A 22 8.23 0.62 -19.50
C LEU A 22 8.75 1.43 -20.67
N ALA A 23 7.99 1.44 -21.75
CA ALA A 23 8.37 2.12 -22.96
C ALA A 23 8.30 3.65 -22.82
N VAL A 24 9.35 4.33 -23.30
CA VAL A 24 9.39 5.75 -23.53
C VAL A 24 9.41 5.96 -25.04
N SER A 25 8.46 6.72 -25.56
CA SER A 25 8.44 7.07 -26.98
C SER A 25 8.09 8.53 -27.15
N ASP A 26 9.09 9.33 -27.52
CA ASP A 26 8.91 10.75 -27.74
C ASP A 26 7.99 10.99 -28.96
N GLY A 27 6.92 11.74 -28.73
CA GLY A 27 5.93 12.07 -29.77
C GLY A 27 4.98 10.94 -30.16
N ALA A 28 5.09 9.75 -29.58
CA ALA A 28 4.14 8.67 -29.83
C ALA A 28 2.83 8.85 -29.02
N SER A 29 1.75 8.33 -29.56
CA SER A 29 0.45 8.28 -28.92
C SER A 29 0.10 6.85 -28.47
N GLY A 30 -0.77 6.74 -27.47
CA GLY A 30 -1.27 5.44 -27.00
C GLY A 30 -0.24 4.66 -26.19
N ASP A 31 -0.32 3.34 -26.25
CA ASP A 31 0.45 2.41 -25.42
C ASP A 31 1.96 2.42 -25.68
N ALA A 32 2.41 3.06 -26.78
CA ALA A 32 3.82 3.16 -27.10
C ALA A 32 4.62 4.05 -26.13
N ASN A 33 3.96 4.95 -25.39
CA ASN A 33 4.60 5.82 -24.40
C ASN A 33 4.01 5.53 -23.00
N GLN A 34 4.35 4.40 -22.46
CA GLN A 34 3.76 3.90 -21.21
C GLN A 34 4.08 4.81 -20.02
N VAL A 35 5.30 5.35 -19.95
CA VAL A 35 5.72 6.22 -18.83
C VAL A 35 5.03 7.57 -18.79
N ALA A 36 4.39 8.01 -19.88
CA ALA A 36 3.68 9.29 -19.92
C ALA A 36 2.24 9.21 -19.33
N HIS A 37 1.77 8.02 -19.00
CA HIS A 37 0.44 7.83 -18.42
C HIS A 37 0.50 7.99 -16.90
N SER A 38 -0.45 8.73 -16.34
CA SER A 38 -0.53 8.94 -14.89
C SER A 38 -1.15 7.75 -14.15
N VAL A 39 -1.94 6.93 -14.84
CA VAL A 39 -2.58 5.74 -14.27
C VAL A 39 -2.14 4.51 -15.03
N LEU A 40 -1.42 3.64 -14.36
CA LEU A 40 -0.90 2.38 -14.90
C LEU A 40 -1.65 1.21 -14.28
N ASN A 41 -2.06 0.24 -15.09
CA ASN A 41 -2.59 -1.02 -14.61
C ASN A 41 -1.70 -2.16 -15.07
N PHE A 42 -0.97 -2.77 -14.16
CA PHE A 42 -0.13 -3.94 -14.45
C PHE A 42 -0.99 -5.19 -14.53
N THR A 43 -0.88 -5.92 -15.64
CA THR A 43 -1.64 -7.14 -15.88
C THR A 43 -0.73 -8.27 -16.32
N ALA A 44 -0.86 -9.43 -15.73
CA ALA A 44 -0.30 -10.71 -16.16
C ALA A 44 -0.78 -11.84 -15.25
N ALA A 45 -0.79 -13.07 -15.73
CA ALA A 45 -0.79 -14.25 -14.87
C ALA A 45 0.68 -14.59 -14.56
N LEU A 46 1.16 -14.13 -13.39
CA LEU A 46 2.58 -14.27 -13.05
C LEU A 46 2.97 -15.73 -12.82
N ALA A 47 4.17 -16.10 -13.25
CA ALA A 47 4.81 -17.39 -12.99
C ALA A 47 6.07 -17.26 -12.10
N GLY A 48 6.41 -16.02 -11.71
CA GLY A 48 7.53 -15.68 -10.83
C GLY A 48 7.47 -14.21 -10.43
N ASN A 49 8.38 -13.79 -9.54
CA ASN A 49 8.52 -12.39 -9.17
C ASN A 49 8.93 -11.55 -10.38
N VAL A 50 8.36 -10.35 -10.49
CA VAL A 50 8.56 -9.45 -11.63
C VAL A 50 9.10 -8.11 -11.14
N THR A 51 10.02 -7.55 -11.92
CA THR A 51 10.50 -6.18 -11.75
C THR A 51 10.01 -5.33 -12.92
N VAL A 52 9.36 -4.20 -12.61
CA VAL A 52 8.97 -3.19 -13.60
C VAL A 52 9.90 -2.01 -13.48
N THR A 53 10.49 -1.59 -14.60
CA THR A 53 11.49 -0.51 -14.56
C THR A 53 11.13 0.66 -15.45
N ILE A 54 11.61 1.84 -15.04
CA ILE A 54 11.54 3.10 -15.80
C ILE A 54 12.96 3.68 -16.00
N PRO A 55 13.18 4.50 -17.03
CA PRO A 55 14.45 5.20 -17.22
C PRO A 55 14.80 6.15 -16.07
N LEU A 56 16.11 6.45 -15.89
CA LEU A 56 16.62 7.24 -14.76
C LEU A 56 16.17 8.70 -14.76
N ASP A 57 15.83 9.25 -15.91
CA ASP A 57 15.43 10.64 -16.13
C ASP A 57 13.92 10.87 -16.02
N VAL A 58 13.14 9.81 -15.80
CA VAL A 58 11.69 9.90 -15.63
C VAL A 58 11.35 10.48 -14.26
N GLN A 59 10.84 11.71 -14.26
CA GLN A 59 10.30 12.38 -13.08
C GLN A 59 8.80 12.56 -13.25
N THR A 60 7.99 11.85 -12.48
CA THR A 60 6.54 11.90 -12.63
C THR A 60 5.82 11.27 -11.45
N PHE A 61 4.52 11.47 -11.44
CA PHE A 61 3.58 10.92 -10.48
C PHE A 61 2.75 9.83 -11.15
N TYR A 62 2.54 8.74 -10.44
CA TYR A 62 1.74 7.60 -10.89
C TYR A 62 0.68 7.17 -9.88
N ILE A 63 -0.45 6.73 -10.38
CA ILE A 63 -1.38 5.83 -9.68
C ILE A 63 -1.21 4.46 -10.34
N ILE A 64 -0.68 3.48 -9.61
CA ILE A 64 -0.42 2.16 -10.16
C ILE A 64 -1.33 1.13 -9.51
N LEU A 65 -2.10 0.43 -10.34
CA LEU A 65 -2.92 -0.69 -9.97
C LEU A 65 -2.16 -1.99 -10.24
N ASN A 66 -2.06 -2.86 -9.25
CA ASN A 66 -1.54 -4.21 -9.47
C ASN A 66 -2.68 -5.17 -9.81
N GLY A 67 -3.01 -5.27 -11.09
CA GLY A 67 -4.02 -6.18 -11.63
C GLY A 67 -3.46 -7.54 -12.05
N THR A 68 -2.23 -7.90 -11.63
CA THR A 68 -1.64 -9.22 -11.91
C THR A 68 -2.38 -10.32 -11.13
N THR A 69 -2.23 -11.57 -11.54
CA THR A 69 -2.77 -12.74 -10.84
C THR A 69 -1.63 -13.67 -10.40
N ASN A 70 -1.94 -14.66 -9.57
CA ASN A 70 -1.00 -15.53 -8.87
C ASN A 70 -0.15 -14.81 -7.80
N ASP A 71 0.37 -15.56 -6.85
CA ASP A 71 0.98 -15.01 -5.64
C ASP A 71 2.49 -14.77 -5.79
N PHE A 72 2.83 -13.81 -6.66
CA PHE A 72 4.18 -13.32 -6.85
C PHE A 72 4.27 -11.82 -6.60
N SER A 73 5.47 -11.35 -6.26
CA SER A 73 5.70 -9.93 -6.02
C SER A 73 5.91 -9.16 -7.33
N VAL A 74 5.56 -7.87 -7.29
CA VAL A 74 5.89 -6.90 -8.34
C VAL A 74 6.70 -5.79 -7.71
N ASP A 75 7.92 -5.55 -8.21
CA ASP A 75 8.81 -4.48 -7.76
C ASP A 75 8.93 -3.39 -8.83
N PHE A 76 8.58 -2.15 -8.48
CA PHE A 76 8.67 -1.00 -9.38
C PHE A 76 9.85 -0.12 -9.00
N LYS A 77 10.78 0.09 -9.92
CA LYS A 77 12.04 0.79 -9.68
C LYS A 77 12.59 1.45 -10.93
N TYR A 78 13.64 2.22 -10.79
CA TYR A 78 14.44 2.65 -11.93
C TYR A 78 15.25 1.51 -12.53
N VAL A 79 15.59 1.62 -13.81
CA VAL A 79 16.27 0.57 -14.59
C VAL A 79 17.65 0.23 -14.04
N SER A 80 18.29 1.13 -13.34
CA SER A 80 19.58 0.92 -12.68
C SER A 80 19.70 1.78 -11.43
N GLY A 81 20.84 1.67 -10.73
CA GLY A 81 21.09 2.39 -9.50
C GLY A 81 20.59 1.66 -8.26
N SER A 82 20.90 2.23 -7.08
CA SER A 82 20.56 1.71 -5.75
C SER A 82 19.50 2.55 -5.03
N GLY A 83 18.81 3.44 -5.75
CA GLY A 83 17.68 4.20 -5.21
C GLY A 83 16.54 3.30 -4.74
N SER A 84 15.63 3.86 -3.96
CA SER A 84 14.48 3.11 -3.42
C SER A 84 13.56 2.59 -4.52
N SER A 85 12.91 1.47 -4.24
CA SER A 85 11.85 0.88 -5.05
C SER A 85 10.54 0.77 -4.26
N VAL A 86 9.45 0.48 -4.97
CA VAL A 86 8.14 0.22 -4.39
C VAL A 86 7.69 -1.17 -4.77
N THR A 87 7.42 -2.00 -3.78
CA THR A 87 7.07 -3.41 -3.97
C THR A 87 5.62 -3.68 -3.57
N TRP A 88 4.90 -4.38 -4.41
CA TRP A 88 3.71 -5.14 -4.02
C TRP A 88 4.19 -6.54 -3.61
N ALA A 89 3.96 -6.89 -2.36
CA ALA A 89 4.29 -8.21 -1.85
C ALA A 89 3.49 -9.31 -2.57
N SER A 90 3.91 -10.54 -2.41
CA SER A 90 3.16 -11.70 -2.93
C SER A 90 1.69 -11.65 -2.46
N GLY A 91 0.77 -11.72 -3.41
CA GLY A 91 -0.67 -11.62 -3.14
C GLY A 91 -1.22 -10.18 -2.95
N ASP A 92 -0.39 -9.15 -2.83
CA ASP A 92 -0.84 -7.76 -2.76
C ASP A 92 -1.36 -7.28 -4.14
N ARG A 93 -2.63 -6.90 -4.20
CA ARG A 93 -3.32 -6.37 -5.39
C ARG A 93 -3.75 -4.92 -5.19
N GLY A 94 -3.13 -4.25 -4.22
CA GLY A 94 -3.45 -2.89 -3.86
C GLY A 94 -3.08 -1.87 -4.94
N THR A 95 -3.76 -0.74 -4.91
CA THR A 95 -3.39 0.45 -5.66
C THR A 95 -2.42 1.28 -4.84
N LYS A 96 -1.35 1.75 -5.46
CA LYS A 96 -0.38 2.66 -4.84
C LYS A 96 -0.32 4.00 -5.58
N ILE A 97 -0.13 5.07 -4.82
CA ILE A 97 0.21 6.39 -5.31
C ILE A 97 1.71 6.55 -5.16
N ILE A 98 2.40 6.77 -6.26
CA ILE A 98 3.85 6.71 -6.35
C ILE A 98 4.36 7.96 -7.04
N TYR A 99 5.52 8.46 -6.63
CA TYR A 99 6.25 9.43 -7.45
C TYR A 99 7.70 8.99 -7.66
N ALA A 100 8.14 9.21 -8.88
CA ALA A 100 9.49 8.98 -9.37
C ALA A 100 10.24 10.31 -9.31
N THR A 101 11.32 10.36 -8.55
CA THR A 101 11.96 11.64 -8.19
C THR A 101 12.92 12.16 -9.27
N ALA A 102 13.64 11.26 -9.95
CA ALA A 102 14.79 11.62 -10.80
C ALA A 102 15.74 12.64 -10.14
N ASP A 103 15.82 12.60 -8.79
CA ASP A 103 16.56 13.54 -7.96
C ASP A 103 18.07 13.27 -7.97
N ASP A 104 18.48 12.11 -8.41
CA ASP A 104 19.88 11.70 -8.60
C ASP A 104 20.00 10.94 -9.93
N ALA A 105 20.84 11.41 -10.83
CA ALA A 105 21.05 10.80 -12.15
C ALA A 105 21.61 9.37 -12.08
N THR A 106 22.11 8.95 -10.94
CA THR A 106 22.70 7.62 -10.73
C THR A 106 21.80 6.71 -9.89
N ASN A 107 21.20 7.24 -8.83
CA ASN A 107 20.42 6.50 -7.84
C ASN A 107 19.10 7.19 -7.49
N PRO A 108 18.27 7.55 -8.48
CA PRO A 108 17.01 8.23 -8.21
C PRO A 108 16.03 7.30 -7.45
N ASN A 109 15.09 7.92 -6.74
CA ASN A 109 14.20 7.22 -5.83
C ASN A 109 12.78 7.06 -6.38
N ILE A 110 12.17 5.92 -6.10
CA ILE A 110 10.74 5.71 -6.22
C ILE A 110 10.13 5.77 -4.81
N VAL A 111 9.11 6.59 -4.63
CA VAL A 111 8.51 6.83 -3.32
C VAL A 111 7.03 6.44 -3.32
N ASP A 112 6.64 5.60 -2.37
CA ASP A 112 5.24 5.23 -2.13
C ASP A 112 4.58 6.26 -1.20
N ALA A 113 3.75 7.14 -1.76
CA ALA A 113 3.00 8.12 -0.99
C ALA A 113 1.84 7.49 -0.21
N THR A 114 1.37 6.30 -0.59
CA THR A 114 0.30 5.61 0.12
C THR A 114 0.76 4.98 1.42
N SER A 115 2.07 4.77 1.60
CA SER A 115 2.64 4.18 2.82
C SER A 115 2.34 5.01 4.09
N ALA A 116 2.05 6.30 3.92
CA ALA A 116 1.64 7.19 5.01
C ALA A 116 0.14 7.14 5.32
N PHE A 117 -0.67 6.48 4.52
CA PHE A 117 -2.11 6.41 4.69
C PHE A 117 -2.52 5.22 5.57
N VAL A 118 -3.48 5.47 6.44
CA VAL A 118 -4.12 4.38 7.19
C VAL A 118 -5.23 3.79 6.33
N THR A 119 -5.06 2.54 5.93
CA THR A 119 -6.05 1.79 5.14
C THR A 119 -6.83 0.82 6.03
N ALA A 120 -7.89 0.23 5.50
CA ALA A 120 -8.70 -0.76 6.23
C ALA A 120 -7.93 -2.00 6.71
N THR A 121 -6.78 -2.30 6.10
CA THR A 121 -5.93 -3.47 6.41
C THR A 121 -4.56 -3.10 6.95
N SER A 122 -4.29 -1.80 7.17
CA SER A 122 -2.99 -1.38 7.69
C SER A 122 -2.83 -1.75 9.17
N THR A 123 -1.64 -2.20 9.55
CA THR A 123 -1.23 -2.45 10.95
C THR A 123 -0.59 -1.21 11.59
N THR A 124 -0.87 -0.03 11.07
CA THR A 124 -0.25 1.23 11.48
C THR A 124 -0.68 1.63 12.89
N THR A 125 0.29 1.96 13.73
CA THR A 125 0.02 2.56 15.05
C THR A 125 -0.42 4.01 14.87
N LEU A 126 -1.60 4.36 15.38
CA LEU A 126 -2.10 5.73 15.39
C LEU A 126 -1.62 6.44 16.66
N THR A 127 -0.65 7.36 16.53
CA THR A 127 -0.18 8.21 17.62
C THR A 127 -0.83 9.59 17.57
N ASN A 128 -1.19 10.15 18.72
CA ASN A 128 -1.80 11.48 18.85
C ASN A 128 -3.08 11.65 18.00
N LYS A 129 -3.91 10.60 17.91
CA LYS A 129 -5.18 10.65 17.19
C LYS A 129 -6.35 10.53 18.16
N THR A 130 -7.35 11.39 17.98
CA THR A 130 -8.65 11.24 18.64
C THR A 130 -9.58 10.47 17.71
N LEU A 131 -10.11 9.36 18.20
CA LEU A 131 -11.12 8.59 17.47
C LEU A 131 -12.51 8.97 18.00
N THR A 132 -13.29 9.64 17.17
CA THR A 132 -14.68 10.00 17.53
C THR A 132 -15.60 8.84 17.20
N SER A 133 -16.26 8.29 18.22
CA SER A 133 -17.21 7.17 18.10
C SER A 133 -16.63 5.93 17.38
N PRO A 134 -15.44 5.43 17.78
CA PRO A 134 -14.85 4.26 17.11
C PRO A 134 -15.72 3.03 17.33
N LYS A 135 -15.96 2.26 16.26
CA LYS A 135 -16.61 0.96 16.35
C LYS A 135 -15.53 -0.12 16.47
N ILE A 136 -15.36 -0.67 17.67
CA ILE A 136 -14.35 -1.69 17.96
C ILE A 136 -15.06 -3.07 18.04
N GLY A 137 -14.68 -3.98 17.14
CA GLY A 137 -15.40 -5.24 16.95
C GLY A 137 -15.12 -6.30 17.99
N THR A 138 -13.98 -6.26 18.70
CA THR A 138 -13.61 -7.34 19.61
C THR A 138 -13.17 -6.85 20.98
N SER A 139 -12.00 -6.23 21.09
CA SER A 139 -11.44 -5.81 22.39
C SER A 139 -10.45 -4.66 22.24
N ILE A 140 -10.23 -3.94 23.32
CA ILE A 140 -9.11 -3.02 23.50
C ILE A 140 -8.10 -3.73 24.38
N LEU A 141 -6.85 -3.81 23.92
CA LEU A 141 -5.74 -4.44 24.62
C LEU A 141 -4.76 -3.39 25.14
N ASP A 142 -4.09 -3.66 26.25
CA ASP A 142 -2.95 -2.89 26.70
C ASP A 142 -1.66 -3.26 25.94
N THR A 143 -0.53 -2.65 26.29
CA THR A 143 0.78 -2.90 25.67
C THR A 143 1.29 -4.34 25.85
N ASN A 144 0.75 -5.10 26.82
CA ASN A 144 1.09 -6.49 27.10
C ASN A 144 0.11 -7.46 26.44
N GLY A 145 -0.86 -6.95 25.67
CA GLY A 145 -1.91 -7.76 25.06
C GLY A 145 -3.01 -8.17 26.03
N LEU A 146 -3.07 -7.59 27.23
CA LEU A 146 -4.15 -7.81 28.18
C LEU A 146 -5.38 -7.00 27.81
N GLN A 147 -6.54 -7.62 27.90
CA GLN A 147 -7.79 -6.99 27.52
C GLN A 147 -8.21 -5.92 28.55
N LEU A 148 -8.27 -4.64 28.08
CA LEU A 148 -8.73 -3.52 28.91
C LEU A 148 -10.25 -3.36 28.90
N ALA A 149 -10.89 -3.72 27.80
CA ALA A 149 -12.35 -3.67 27.70
C ALA A 149 -12.88 -4.78 26.80
N LEU A 150 -13.94 -5.45 27.21
CA LEU A 150 -14.69 -6.37 26.40
C LEU A 150 -15.97 -5.71 25.93
N LEU A 151 -16.16 -5.63 24.62
CA LEU A 151 -17.41 -5.19 24.03
C LEU A 151 -18.35 -6.39 23.95
N THR A 152 -19.39 -6.41 24.75
CA THR A 152 -20.44 -7.43 24.68
C THR A 152 -21.58 -6.96 23.78
N ALA A 153 -22.31 -7.90 23.20
CA ALA A 153 -23.44 -7.60 22.30
C ALA A 153 -24.63 -6.89 22.99
N THR A 154 -24.55 -6.63 24.29
CA THR A 154 -25.62 -6.09 25.13
C THR A 154 -25.37 -4.68 25.66
N ASP A 155 -24.55 -3.87 24.99
CA ASP A 155 -24.23 -2.47 25.36
C ASP A 155 -23.69 -2.27 26.80
N THR A 156 -23.28 -3.32 27.48
CA THR A 156 -22.74 -3.25 28.84
C THR A 156 -21.22 -3.14 28.78
N PHE A 157 -20.68 -2.02 29.24
CA PHE A 157 -19.24 -1.82 29.36
C PHE A 157 -18.74 -2.57 30.61
N LEU A 158 -18.03 -3.67 30.42
CA LEU A 158 -17.35 -4.39 31.50
C LEU A 158 -15.89 -3.96 31.55
N TRP A 159 -15.50 -3.22 32.59
CA TRP A 159 -14.11 -2.92 32.87
C TRP A 159 -13.47 -4.08 33.62
N TYR A 160 -12.50 -4.75 33.01
CA TYR A 160 -11.67 -5.74 33.70
C TYR A 160 -10.43 -5.03 34.25
N PHE A 161 -10.40 -4.83 35.56
CA PHE A 161 -9.16 -4.48 36.25
C PHE A 161 -8.45 -5.79 36.62
N ASN A 162 -7.25 -5.97 36.11
CA ASN A 162 -6.50 -7.23 36.23
C ASN A 162 -6.07 -7.58 37.66
N GLU A 163 -6.45 -6.80 38.68
CA GLU A 163 -6.06 -6.97 40.07
C GLU A 163 -7.17 -6.68 41.09
N VAL A 164 -8.41 -6.91 40.74
CA VAL A 164 -9.43 -6.90 41.80
C VAL A 164 -9.51 -8.29 42.39
N PRO A 165 -9.02 -8.51 43.64
CA PRO A 165 -9.21 -9.80 44.29
C PRO A 165 -10.69 -10.16 44.30
N VAL A 166 -11.00 -11.42 44.01
CA VAL A 166 -12.36 -11.97 43.90
C VAL A 166 -13.27 -11.67 45.11
N ASN A 167 -12.69 -11.18 46.19
CA ASN A 167 -13.36 -10.78 47.43
C ASN A 167 -14.19 -9.49 47.35
N LEU A 168 -14.03 -8.66 46.29
CA LEU A 168 -14.87 -7.46 46.18
C LEU A 168 -16.24 -7.74 45.56
N LEU A 169 -16.39 -8.80 44.79
CA LEU A 169 -17.69 -9.20 44.21
C LEU A 169 -18.68 -9.72 45.31
N GLY A 170 -18.17 -10.22 46.43
CA GLY A 170 -18.97 -10.68 47.54
C GLY A 170 -19.52 -9.55 48.44
N LYS A 171 -19.13 -8.29 48.24
CA LYS A 171 -19.58 -7.17 49.07
C LYS A 171 -20.59 -6.21 48.40
N ILE A 172 -21.01 -6.51 47.17
CA ILE A 172 -21.96 -5.66 46.42
C ILE A 172 -23.39 -6.25 46.38
N LEU A 173 -23.60 -7.36 47.00
CA LEU A 173 -24.97 -7.89 47.18
C LEU A 173 -25.34 -7.86 48.68
N PRO A 174 -26.48 -7.25 49.03
CA PRO A 174 -27.02 -7.23 50.41
C PRO A 174 -27.39 -8.62 50.91
#